data_2ba92933c0494c8f7cbfb5b26e1e03b8
#
_entry.id   2ba92933c0494c8f7cbfb5b26e1e03b8
#
_cell.length_a   1.000
_cell.length_b   1.000
_cell.length_c   1.000
_cell.angle_alpha   90.00
_cell.angle_beta   90.00
_cell.angle_gamma   90.00
#
_symmetry.space_group_name_H-M   'P 1'
#
loop_
_entity.id
_entity.type
_entity.pdbx_description
1 polymer ?
#
loop_
_entity_poly.entity_id
_entity_poly.type
_entity_poly.pdbx_seq_one_letter_code
_entity_poly.pdbx_strand_id
1 'polypeptide(L)'
;TFFGLCAAWVTTKFSFKGKQVLATLIDIPFSISPVIVGLAFLMTFGRLGWFYPVIRWFNSVFGANVRIAFAIPGVVLATIFVTFPFVSREIIPVLNAQGKDEEEAAALMGAGGFKIFFKITFPQIKWALIYGIILCTSRALGEFGAVNALSKTRGETFTLPLEIDALYMSGTENSITAAFAASSILVIIAVVVLVLRNILEYRAKKKGQEQAAS
;
A
#
# COMPACT_ATOMS: atom_id res chain seq x y z
N THR A 1 3.79 2.00 -1.17
CA THR A 1 4.76 1.86 -2.28
C THR A 1 6.13 1.39 -1.78
N PHE A 2 6.80 2.13 -0.88
CA PHE A 2 8.15 1.79 -0.40
C PHE A 2 8.26 0.38 0.19
N PHE A 3 7.39 0.01 1.11
CA PHE A 3 7.37 -1.34 1.70
C PHE A 3 7.14 -2.44 0.66
N GLY A 4 6.24 -2.21 -0.31
CA GLY A 4 5.99 -3.16 -1.39
C GLY A 4 7.19 -3.35 -2.31
N LEU A 5 7.90 -2.27 -2.63
CA LEU A 5 9.14 -2.34 -3.42
C LEU A 5 10.25 -3.10 -2.67
N CYS A 6 10.49 -2.77 -1.39
CA CYS A 6 11.47 -3.47 -0.56
C CYS A 6 11.14 -4.96 -0.43
N ALA A 7 9.85 -5.29 -0.20
CA ALA A 7 9.38 -6.67 -0.09
C ALA A 7 9.63 -7.44 -1.40
N ALA A 8 9.26 -6.85 -2.55
CA ALA A 8 9.51 -7.44 -3.86
C ALA A 8 11.01 -7.66 -4.11
N TRP A 9 11.84 -6.68 -3.80
CA TRP A 9 13.28 -6.78 -4.03
C TRP A 9 13.94 -7.85 -3.15
N VAL A 10 13.64 -7.87 -1.85
CA VAL A 10 14.17 -8.88 -0.92
C VAL A 10 13.75 -10.28 -1.33
N THR A 11 12.49 -10.46 -1.71
CA THR A 11 11.97 -11.79 -2.10
C THR A 11 12.43 -12.25 -3.48
N THR A 12 12.92 -11.38 -4.36
CA THR A 12 13.36 -11.79 -5.70
C THR A 12 14.89 -11.93 -5.78
N LYS A 13 15.61 -10.95 -5.26
CA LYS A 13 17.07 -10.86 -5.46
C LYS A 13 17.89 -11.65 -4.44
N PHE A 14 17.35 -11.90 -3.24
CA PHE A 14 18.06 -12.63 -2.20
C PHE A 14 17.55 -14.07 -2.06
N SER A 15 18.49 -15.01 -1.83
CA SER A 15 18.22 -16.39 -1.45
C SER A 15 18.60 -16.58 0.01
N PHE A 16 17.61 -16.82 0.88
CA PHE A 16 17.82 -17.05 2.31
C PHE A 16 16.84 -18.09 2.84
N LYS A 17 17.22 -18.74 3.96
CA LYS A 17 16.32 -19.66 4.65
C LYS A 17 15.12 -18.87 5.20
N GLY A 18 13.88 -19.26 4.82
CA GLY A 18 12.66 -18.55 5.23
C GLY A 18 12.10 -17.59 4.17
N LYS A 19 12.69 -17.49 2.98
CA LYS A 19 12.15 -16.68 1.86
C LYS A 19 10.67 -16.97 1.59
N GLN A 20 10.30 -18.24 1.62
CA GLN A 20 8.93 -18.67 1.36
C GLN A 20 7.96 -18.23 2.47
N VAL A 21 8.42 -18.24 3.72
CA VAL A 21 7.65 -17.70 4.86
C VAL A 21 7.43 -16.20 4.69
N LEU A 22 8.48 -15.45 4.31
CA LEU A 22 8.36 -14.01 4.06
C LEU A 22 7.38 -13.73 2.91
N ALA A 23 7.42 -14.48 1.81
CA ALA A 23 6.48 -14.35 0.71
C ALA A 23 5.03 -14.59 1.17
N THR A 24 4.80 -15.62 1.99
CA THR A 24 3.49 -15.89 2.59
C THR A 24 3.04 -14.75 3.51
N LEU A 25 3.95 -14.19 4.33
CA LEU A 25 3.65 -13.06 5.20
C LEU A 25 3.24 -11.80 4.41
N ILE A 26 3.86 -11.56 3.25
CA ILE A 26 3.48 -10.46 2.35
C ILE A 26 2.06 -10.66 1.80
N ASP A 27 1.62 -11.90 1.62
CA ASP A 27 0.29 -12.22 1.10
C ASP A 27 -0.81 -12.27 2.19
N ILE A 28 -0.46 -12.27 3.46
CA ILE A 28 -1.42 -12.29 4.59
C ILE A 28 -2.51 -11.21 4.45
N PRO A 29 -2.21 -9.95 4.12
CA PRO A 29 -3.24 -8.91 4.00
C PRO A 29 -4.34 -9.22 2.97
N PHE A 30 -4.06 -10.06 1.97
CA PHE A 30 -5.08 -10.50 1.02
C PHE A 30 -6.01 -11.58 1.57
N SER A 31 -5.51 -12.37 2.51
CA SER A 31 -6.25 -13.50 3.08
C SER A 31 -7.12 -13.10 4.28
N ILE A 32 -6.84 -11.96 4.90
CA ILE A 32 -7.53 -11.49 6.10
C ILE A 32 -8.50 -10.35 5.75
N SER A 33 -9.69 -10.38 6.35
CA SER A 33 -10.62 -9.25 6.21
C SER A 33 -10.00 -7.95 6.74
N PRO A 34 -10.11 -6.82 6.00
CA PRO A 34 -9.62 -5.53 6.46
C PRO A 34 -10.16 -5.11 7.83
N VAL A 35 -11.40 -5.49 8.17
CA VAL A 35 -11.97 -5.22 9.50
C VAL A 35 -11.18 -5.92 10.60
N ILE A 36 -10.80 -7.18 10.36
CA ILE A 36 -9.99 -7.95 11.32
C ILE A 36 -8.60 -7.33 11.46
N VAL A 37 -8.01 -6.85 10.35
CA VAL A 37 -6.75 -6.10 10.39
C VAL A 37 -6.90 -4.87 11.28
N GLY A 38 -7.94 -4.06 11.12
CA GLY A 38 -8.20 -2.89 11.95
C GLY A 38 -8.32 -3.22 13.43
N LEU A 39 -9.06 -4.29 13.76
CA LEU A 39 -9.18 -4.79 15.13
C LEU A 39 -7.84 -5.28 15.69
N ALA A 40 -7.06 -6.02 14.90
CA ALA A 40 -5.73 -6.47 15.30
C ALA A 40 -4.79 -5.31 15.61
N PHE A 41 -4.81 -4.25 14.79
CA PHE A 41 -4.06 -3.02 15.06
C PHE A 41 -4.54 -2.32 16.33
N LEU A 42 -5.85 -2.28 16.56
CA LEU A 42 -6.41 -1.74 17.80
C LEU A 42 -5.96 -2.53 19.03
N MET A 43 -5.98 -3.85 18.97
CA MET A 43 -5.53 -4.73 20.05
C MET A 43 -4.01 -4.65 20.26
N THR A 44 -3.24 -4.36 19.23
CA THR A 44 -1.77 -4.23 19.32
C THR A 44 -1.35 -2.88 19.86
N PHE A 45 -1.90 -1.79 19.32
CA PHE A 45 -1.47 -0.41 19.59
C PHE A 45 -2.42 0.39 20.49
N GLY A 46 -3.57 -0.18 20.85
CA GLY A 46 -4.51 0.43 21.80
C GLY A 46 -3.96 0.48 23.22
N ARG A 47 -4.66 1.18 24.11
CA ARG A 47 -4.22 1.35 25.54
C ARG A 47 -4.01 0.06 26.30
N LEU A 48 -4.69 -1.01 25.94
CA LEU A 48 -4.56 -2.36 26.50
C LEU A 48 -3.65 -3.26 25.65
N GLY A 49 -3.08 -2.72 24.58
CA GLY A 49 -2.25 -3.47 23.64
C GLY A 49 -0.83 -3.70 24.16
N TRP A 50 -0.25 -4.79 23.71
CA TRP A 50 1.10 -5.20 24.09
C TRP A 50 2.19 -4.25 23.58
N PHE A 51 1.94 -3.47 22.53
CA PHE A 51 2.86 -2.43 22.03
C PHE A 51 2.70 -1.08 22.74
N TYR A 52 1.66 -0.90 23.55
CA TYR A 52 1.41 0.36 24.25
C TYR A 52 2.55 0.80 25.19
N PRO A 53 3.21 -0.09 25.95
CA PRO A 53 4.35 0.29 26.78
C PRO A 53 5.51 0.91 25.97
N VAL A 54 5.76 0.40 24.77
CA VAL A 54 6.80 0.92 23.85
C VAL A 54 6.45 2.33 23.40
N ILE A 55 5.20 2.56 23.00
CA ILE A 55 4.71 3.89 22.60
C ILE A 55 4.81 4.88 23.75
N ARG A 56 4.45 4.45 24.96
CA ARG A 56 4.53 5.26 26.15
C ARG A 56 5.98 5.63 26.51
N TRP A 57 6.89 4.66 26.41
CA TRP A 57 8.32 4.88 26.60
C TRP A 57 8.86 5.90 25.59
N PHE A 58 8.54 5.70 24.31
CA PHE A 58 8.92 6.63 23.24
C PHE A 58 8.42 8.06 23.52
N ASN A 59 7.17 8.20 23.89
CA ASN A 59 6.58 9.51 24.22
C ASN A 59 7.27 10.16 25.43
N SER A 60 7.69 9.37 26.42
CA SER A 60 8.39 9.90 27.61
C SER A 60 9.81 10.36 27.30
N VAL A 61 10.51 9.67 26.40
CA VAL A 61 11.91 9.99 26.02
C VAL A 61 11.97 11.20 25.07
N PHE A 62 11.08 11.25 24.10
CA PHE A 62 11.11 12.27 23.06
C PHE A 62 10.15 13.45 23.31
N GLY A 63 9.41 13.46 24.42
CA GLY A 63 8.40 14.49 24.71
C GLY A 63 7.28 14.54 23.69
N ALA A 64 7.12 13.47 22.87
CA ALA A 64 6.12 13.39 21.82
C ALA A 64 4.77 12.91 22.39
N ASN A 65 3.67 13.24 21.72
CA ASN A 65 2.34 12.73 22.07
C ASN A 65 1.81 11.86 20.91
N VAL A 66 2.58 10.82 20.57
CA VAL A 66 2.21 9.91 19.50
C VAL A 66 1.11 8.98 19.98
N ARG A 67 -0.03 9.03 19.32
CA ARG A 67 -1.14 8.07 19.48
C ARG A 67 -1.29 7.32 18.17
N ILE A 68 -1.37 6.00 18.22
CA ILE A 68 -1.58 5.17 17.02
C ILE A 68 -3.06 4.79 16.94
N ALA A 69 -3.61 4.21 17.99
CA ALA A 69 -5.03 3.87 18.03
C ALA A 69 -5.89 5.15 18.08
N PHE A 70 -6.96 5.15 17.29
CA PHE A 70 -7.91 6.28 17.15
C PHE A 70 -7.26 7.61 16.71
N ALA A 71 -6.18 7.52 15.94
CA ALA A 71 -5.46 8.67 15.41
C ALA A 71 -5.01 8.41 13.97
N ILE A 72 -4.67 9.47 13.25
CA ILE A 72 -4.21 9.41 11.85
C ILE A 72 -3.09 8.38 11.64
N PRO A 73 -2.03 8.26 12.49
CA PRO A 73 -0.98 7.28 12.28
C PRO A 73 -1.49 5.83 12.24
N GLY A 74 -2.49 5.47 13.04
CA GLY A 74 -3.07 4.14 13.03
C GLY A 74 -3.83 3.83 11.74
N VAL A 75 -4.61 4.80 11.26
CA VAL A 75 -5.31 4.71 9.97
C VAL A 75 -4.31 4.52 8.82
N VAL A 76 -3.26 5.33 8.80
CA VAL A 76 -2.21 5.26 7.77
C VAL A 76 -1.48 3.91 7.80
N LEU A 77 -1.07 3.44 8.98
CA LEU A 77 -0.39 2.16 9.13
C LEU A 77 -1.25 0.98 8.68
N ALA A 78 -2.53 0.95 9.07
CA ALA A 78 -3.45 -0.10 8.66
C ALA A 78 -3.70 -0.08 7.15
N THR A 79 -3.88 1.11 6.56
CA THR A 79 -4.04 1.27 5.11
C THR A 79 -2.79 0.83 4.36
N ILE A 80 -1.59 1.20 4.85
CA ILE A 80 -0.32 0.72 4.28
C ILE A 80 -0.25 -0.80 4.34
N PHE A 81 -0.57 -1.41 5.48
CA PHE A 81 -0.54 -2.86 5.65
C PHE A 81 -1.48 -3.59 4.69
N VAL A 82 -2.70 -3.08 4.49
CA VAL A 82 -3.67 -3.69 3.56
C VAL A 82 -3.26 -3.50 2.09
N THR A 83 -2.57 -2.41 1.77
CA THR A 83 -2.35 -2.02 0.36
C THR A 83 -0.94 -2.28 -0.16
N PHE A 84 0.09 -2.45 0.69
CA PHE A 84 1.47 -2.63 0.20
C PHE A 84 1.67 -3.89 -0.68
N PRO A 85 0.93 -5.00 -0.48
CA PRO A 85 1.10 -6.19 -1.31
C PRO A 85 0.71 -5.97 -2.78
N PHE A 86 -0.15 -5.00 -3.08
CA PHE A 86 -0.49 -4.67 -4.46
C PHE A 86 0.74 -4.23 -5.26
N VAL A 87 1.62 -3.46 -4.63
CA VAL A 87 2.89 -3.04 -5.25
C VAL A 87 3.85 -4.22 -5.42
N SER A 88 3.98 -5.07 -4.39
CA SER A 88 4.88 -6.23 -4.45
C SER A 88 4.49 -7.20 -5.55
N ARG A 89 3.20 -7.49 -5.69
CA ARG A 89 2.68 -8.44 -6.69
C ARG A 89 2.89 -7.99 -8.12
N GLU A 90 2.93 -6.69 -8.38
CA GLU A 90 3.23 -6.17 -9.72
C GLU A 90 4.73 -6.20 -10.04
N ILE A 91 5.59 -6.01 -9.04
CA ILE A 91 7.03 -5.93 -9.25
C ILE A 91 7.69 -7.31 -9.28
N ILE A 92 7.24 -8.26 -8.44
CA ILE A 92 7.85 -9.60 -8.32
C ILE A 92 7.94 -10.34 -9.67
N PRO A 93 6.88 -10.43 -10.50
CA PRO A 93 6.97 -11.12 -11.79
C PRO A 93 7.99 -10.49 -12.73
N VAL A 94 8.08 -9.15 -12.75
CA VAL A 94 9.03 -8.43 -13.60
C VAL A 94 10.46 -8.71 -13.16
N LEU A 95 10.75 -8.62 -11.87
CA LEU A 95 12.08 -8.92 -11.33
C LEU A 95 12.49 -10.39 -11.54
N ASN A 96 11.54 -11.31 -11.46
CA ASN A 96 11.80 -12.73 -11.73
C ASN A 96 12.08 -13.00 -13.23
N ALA A 97 11.38 -12.30 -14.12
CA ALA A 97 11.57 -12.43 -15.56
C ALA A 97 12.91 -11.86 -16.04
N GLN A 98 13.42 -10.83 -15.38
CA GLN A 98 14.71 -10.21 -15.71
C GLN A 98 15.92 -11.06 -15.33
N GLY A 99 15.79 -11.90 -14.30
CA GLY A 99 16.94 -12.62 -13.76
C GLY A 99 17.92 -11.73 -13.00
N LYS A 100 19.21 -12.12 -12.98
CA LYS A 100 20.28 -11.40 -12.26
C LYS A 100 21.49 -11.09 -13.16
N ASP A 101 21.50 -11.55 -14.38
CA ASP A 101 22.68 -11.55 -15.24
C ASP A 101 23.23 -10.15 -15.50
N GLU A 102 22.36 -9.18 -15.76
CA GLU A 102 22.78 -7.78 -15.99
C GLU A 102 23.35 -7.12 -14.72
N GLU A 103 22.77 -7.44 -13.55
CA GLU A 103 23.22 -6.91 -12.26
C GLU A 103 24.57 -7.52 -11.86
N GLU A 104 24.76 -8.82 -12.10
CA GLU A 104 26.01 -9.54 -11.86
C GLU A 104 27.12 -9.06 -12.80
N ALA A 105 26.82 -8.87 -14.09
CA ALA A 105 27.77 -8.29 -15.05
C ALA A 105 28.21 -6.88 -14.64
N ALA A 106 27.28 -6.03 -14.21
CA ALA A 106 27.61 -4.69 -13.73
C ALA A 106 28.43 -4.72 -12.43
N ALA A 107 28.16 -5.65 -11.53
CA ALA A 107 28.95 -5.85 -10.31
C ALA A 107 30.38 -6.29 -10.62
N LEU A 108 30.57 -7.18 -11.58
CA LEU A 108 31.90 -7.59 -12.05
C LEU A 108 32.68 -6.42 -12.68
N MET A 109 31.98 -5.47 -13.30
CA MET A 109 32.60 -4.21 -13.80
C MET A 109 32.83 -3.16 -12.70
N GLY A 110 32.66 -3.50 -11.42
CA GLY A 110 32.90 -2.61 -10.29
C GLY A 110 31.78 -1.63 -9.97
N ALA A 111 30.57 -1.83 -10.48
CA ALA A 111 29.43 -0.98 -10.13
C ALA A 111 28.94 -1.29 -8.71
N GLY A 112 28.83 -0.27 -7.86
CA GLY A 112 28.25 -0.39 -6.52
C GLY A 112 26.73 -0.62 -6.56
N GLY A 113 26.17 -1.25 -5.51
CA GLY A 113 24.77 -1.66 -5.44
C GLY A 113 23.74 -0.55 -5.72
N PHE A 114 23.95 0.67 -5.22
CA PHE A 114 23.10 1.81 -5.54
C PHE A 114 23.11 2.16 -7.04
N LYS A 115 24.29 2.09 -7.69
CA LYS A 115 24.43 2.37 -9.12
C LYS A 115 23.71 1.30 -9.95
N ILE A 116 23.83 0.02 -9.55
CA ILE A 116 23.10 -1.11 -10.17
C ILE A 116 21.59 -0.89 -10.02
N PHE A 117 21.12 -0.61 -8.81
CA PHE A 117 19.70 -0.39 -8.58
C PHE A 117 19.14 0.74 -9.45
N PHE A 118 19.72 1.94 -9.42
CA PHE A 118 19.18 3.10 -10.14
C PHE A 118 19.38 3.06 -11.65
N LYS A 119 20.44 2.40 -12.15
CA LYS A 119 20.74 2.37 -13.58
C LYS A 119 20.23 1.13 -14.31
N ILE A 120 20.05 0.00 -13.60
CA ILE A 120 19.64 -1.28 -14.19
C ILE A 120 18.27 -1.67 -13.67
N THR A 121 18.13 -1.95 -12.37
CA THR A 121 16.92 -2.53 -11.80
C THR A 121 15.74 -1.55 -11.88
N PHE A 122 15.89 -0.32 -11.43
CA PHE A 122 14.80 0.67 -11.36
C PHE A 122 14.20 1.04 -12.73
N PRO A 123 14.98 1.30 -13.79
CA PRO A 123 14.43 1.57 -15.11
C PRO A 123 13.59 0.43 -15.67
N GLN A 124 13.94 -0.81 -15.35
CA GLN A 124 13.25 -2.00 -15.81
C GLN A 124 11.91 -2.20 -15.08
N ILE A 125 11.86 -1.96 -13.76
CA ILE A 125 10.65 -2.12 -12.96
C ILE A 125 9.73 -0.89 -12.96
N LYS A 126 10.14 0.24 -13.52
CA LYS A 126 9.42 1.52 -13.41
C LYS A 126 7.95 1.45 -13.82
N TRP A 127 7.64 0.70 -14.87
CA TRP A 127 6.25 0.55 -15.35
C TRP A 127 5.42 -0.31 -14.41
N ALA A 128 5.98 -1.43 -13.92
CA ALA A 128 5.33 -2.25 -12.90
C ALA A 128 5.13 -1.48 -11.59
N LEU A 129 6.10 -0.66 -11.21
CA LEU A 129 6.01 0.19 -10.03
C LEU A 129 4.89 1.24 -10.17
N ILE A 130 4.82 1.95 -11.31
CA ILE A 130 3.75 2.92 -11.58
C ILE A 130 2.38 2.22 -11.52
N TYR A 131 2.27 1.06 -12.14
CA TYR A 131 1.04 0.28 -12.14
C TYR A 131 0.66 -0.16 -10.72
N GLY A 132 1.61 -0.70 -9.95
CA GLY A 132 1.41 -1.05 -8.55
C GLY A 132 1.01 0.14 -7.67
N ILE A 133 1.56 1.33 -7.92
CA ILE A 133 1.15 2.57 -7.21
C ILE A 133 -0.32 2.89 -7.50
N ILE A 134 -0.74 2.81 -8.74
CA ILE A 134 -2.13 3.09 -9.12
C ILE A 134 -3.09 2.10 -8.46
N LEU A 135 -2.76 0.80 -8.48
CA LEU A 135 -3.56 -0.22 -7.81
C LEU A 135 -3.63 0.01 -6.29
N CYS A 136 -2.48 0.29 -5.67
CA CYS A 136 -2.38 0.60 -4.25
C CYS A 136 -3.23 1.82 -3.88
N THR A 137 -3.17 2.88 -4.68
CA THR A 137 -3.95 4.11 -4.47
C THR A 137 -5.43 3.86 -4.65
N SER A 138 -5.83 3.14 -5.71
CA SER A 138 -7.24 2.78 -5.96
C SER A 138 -7.83 1.99 -4.80
N ARG A 139 -7.04 1.04 -4.25
CA ARG A 139 -7.46 0.23 -3.10
C ARG A 139 -7.54 1.04 -1.82
N ALA A 140 -6.58 1.97 -1.61
CA ALA A 140 -6.55 2.83 -0.44
C ALA A 140 -7.71 3.84 -0.41
N LEU A 141 -8.12 4.37 -1.55
CA LEU A 141 -9.26 5.30 -1.66
C LEU A 141 -10.58 4.65 -1.22
N GLY A 142 -10.77 3.36 -1.48
CA GLY A 142 -11.94 2.60 -1.06
C GLY A 142 -11.80 1.89 0.28
N GLU A 143 -10.75 2.18 1.08
CA GLU A 143 -10.55 1.49 2.36
C GLU A 143 -11.55 1.97 3.40
N PHE A 144 -12.39 1.06 3.85
CA PHE A 144 -13.41 1.27 4.87
C PHE A 144 -13.17 0.37 6.10
N GLY A 145 -12.95 -0.91 5.88
CA GLY A 145 -12.99 -1.91 6.94
C GLY A 145 -11.95 -1.70 8.05
N ALA A 146 -10.68 -1.54 7.69
CA ALA A 146 -9.61 -1.32 8.65
C ALA A 146 -9.71 0.07 9.31
N VAL A 147 -10.11 1.06 8.53
CA VAL A 147 -10.28 2.43 9.01
C VAL A 147 -11.43 2.54 10.00
N ASN A 148 -12.55 1.88 9.74
CA ASN A 148 -13.72 1.92 10.65
C ASN A 148 -13.39 1.44 12.06
N ALA A 149 -12.53 0.43 12.21
CA ALA A 149 -12.10 -0.06 13.52
C ALA A 149 -11.17 0.94 14.25
N LEU A 150 -10.33 1.66 13.51
CA LEU A 150 -9.27 2.52 14.06
C LEU A 150 -9.64 4.01 14.12
N SER A 151 -10.70 4.42 13.44
CA SER A 151 -11.13 5.82 13.35
C SER A 151 -12.44 6.00 14.10
N LYS A 152 -12.49 6.98 15.00
CA LYS A 152 -13.71 7.29 15.76
C LYS A 152 -14.06 8.76 15.79
N THR A 153 -13.19 9.64 15.29
CA THR A 153 -13.39 11.09 15.39
C THR A 153 -13.69 11.65 14.01
N ARG A 154 -14.96 12.01 13.81
CA ARG A 154 -15.42 12.69 12.59
C ARG A 154 -14.69 14.02 12.42
N GLY A 155 -14.27 14.31 11.19
CA GLY A 155 -13.50 15.53 10.88
C GLY A 155 -11.99 15.44 11.11
N GLU A 156 -11.51 14.45 11.89
CA GLU A 156 -10.08 14.28 12.16
C GLU A 156 -9.50 13.02 11.53
N THR A 157 -10.18 11.88 11.70
CA THR A 157 -9.66 10.57 11.30
C THR A 157 -10.52 9.85 10.27
N PHE A 158 -11.70 10.38 9.93
CA PHE A 158 -12.57 9.76 8.94
C PHE A 158 -12.00 9.88 7.54
N THR A 159 -12.02 8.75 6.83
CA THR A 159 -11.83 8.73 5.37
C THR A 159 -13.15 9.01 4.67
N LEU A 160 -13.09 9.33 3.37
CA LEU A 160 -14.29 9.61 2.60
C LEU A 160 -15.34 8.48 2.65
N PRO A 161 -14.98 7.18 2.49
CA PRO A 161 -15.93 6.08 2.66
C PRO A 161 -16.58 6.04 4.05
N LEU A 162 -15.82 6.33 5.10
CA LEU A 162 -16.33 6.32 6.47
C LEU A 162 -17.26 7.52 6.73
N GLU A 163 -16.97 8.67 6.15
CA GLU A 163 -17.84 9.86 6.22
C GLU A 163 -19.16 9.62 5.47
N ILE A 164 -19.12 8.95 4.31
CA ILE A 164 -20.31 8.55 3.56
C ILE A 164 -21.22 7.65 4.40
N ASP A 165 -20.64 6.66 5.06
CA ASP A 165 -21.37 5.75 5.94
C ASP A 165 -22.00 6.49 7.12
N ALA A 166 -21.25 7.37 7.78
CA ALA A 166 -21.74 8.18 8.90
C ALA A 166 -22.87 9.14 8.50
N LEU A 167 -22.77 9.75 7.31
CA LEU A 167 -23.84 10.60 6.76
C LEU A 167 -25.09 9.79 6.47
N TYR A 168 -24.94 8.62 5.86
CA TYR A 168 -26.07 7.73 5.55
C TYR A 168 -26.76 7.24 6.83
N MET A 169 -25.99 6.81 7.83
CA MET A 169 -26.51 6.29 9.10
C MET A 169 -27.18 7.38 9.97
N SER A 170 -26.91 8.66 9.73
CA SER A 170 -27.58 9.75 10.48
C SER A 170 -29.05 9.90 10.16
N GLY A 171 -29.52 9.36 9.01
CA GLY A 171 -30.95 9.17 8.68
C GLY A 171 -31.74 10.45 8.37
N THR A 172 -31.11 11.64 8.38
CA THR A 172 -31.80 12.87 7.98
C THR A 172 -31.80 13.02 6.47
N GLU A 173 -32.86 13.59 5.88
CA GLU A 173 -33.01 13.75 4.44
C GLU A 173 -31.80 14.47 3.81
N ASN A 174 -31.35 15.55 4.44
CA ASN A 174 -30.18 16.32 3.99
C ASN A 174 -28.89 15.50 4.06
N SER A 175 -28.71 14.68 5.10
CA SER A 175 -27.50 13.87 5.24
C SER A 175 -27.45 12.69 4.29
N ILE A 176 -28.62 12.08 4.01
CA ILE A 176 -28.73 11.03 3.01
C ILE A 176 -28.38 11.59 1.62
N THR A 177 -28.91 12.77 1.26
CA THR A 177 -28.57 13.44 0.00
C THR A 177 -27.08 13.75 -0.07
N ALA A 178 -26.47 14.25 1.02
CA ALA A 178 -25.04 14.50 1.09
C ALA A 178 -24.20 13.20 0.96
N ALA A 179 -24.67 12.09 1.55
CA ALA A 179 -24.01 10.78 1.39
C ALA A 179 -24.00 10.31 -0.06
N PHE A 180 -25.14 10.44 -0.78
CA PHE A 180 -25.20 10.13 -2.20
C PHE A 180 -24.31 11.04 -3.06
N ALA A 181 -24.27 12.33 -2.78
CA ALA A 181 -23.38 13.26 -3.48
C ALA A 181 -21.90 12.90 -3.26
N ALA A 182 -21.50 12.64 -2.03
CA ALA A 182 -20.13 12.23 -1.69
C ALA A 182 -19.76 10.87 -2.32
N SER A 183 -20.70 9.91 -2.34
CA SER A 183 -20.53 8.63 -3.01
C SER A 183 -20.31 8.81 -4.52
N SER A 184 -21.08 9.70 -5.15
CA SER A 184 -20.94 9.99 -6.58
C SER A 184 -19.56 10.55 -6.91
N ILE A 185 -19.03 11.44 -6.07
CA ILE A 185 -17.66 11.97 -6.21
C ILE A 185 -16.64 10.84 -6.10
N LEU A 186 -16.78 9.95 -5.11
CA LEU A 186 -15.87 8.81 -4.94
C LEU A 186 -15.88 7.89 -6.15
N VAL A 187 -17.07 7.61 -6.72
CA VAL A 187 -17.21 6.81 -7.95
C VAL A 187 -16.52 7.50 -9.14
N ILE A 188 -16.70 8.80 -9.31
CA ILE A 188 -16.03 9.54 -10.39
C ILE A 188 -14.51 9.45 -10.24
N ILE A 189 -13.98 9.65 -9.04
CA ILE A 189 -12.54 9.51 -8.77
C ILE A 189 -12.07 8.09 -9.10
N ALA A 190 -12.80 7.05 -8.68
CA ALA A 190 -12.46 5.66 -8.96
C ALA A 190 -12.45 5.37 -10.47
N VAL A 191 -13.43 5.87 -11.22
CA VAL A 191 -13.48 5.73 -12.69
C VAL A 191 -12.31 6.44 -13.37
N VAL A 192 -11.98 7.67 -12.95
CA VAL A 192 -10.81 8.41 -13.47
C VAL A 192 -9.51 7.63 -13.24
N VAL A 193 -9.31 7.10 -12.03
CA VAL A 193 -8.12 6.30 -11.71
C VAL A 193 -8.06 5.01 -12.54
N LEU A 194 -9.21 4.36 -12.77
CA LEU A 194 -9.30 3.15 -13.60
C LEU A 194 -8.98 3.45 -15.08
N VAL A 195 -9.47 4.56 -15.61
CA VAL A 195 -9.15 5.01 -16.98
C VAL A 195 -7.67 5.33 -17.12
N LEU A 196 -7.08 6.06 -16.17
CA LEU A 196 -5.64 6.34 -16.13
C LEU A 196 -4.82 5.05 -16.11
N ARG A 197 -5.21 4.08 -15.30
CA ARG A 197 -4.60 2.74 -15.24
C ARG A 197 -4.59 2.10 -16.64
N ASN A 198 -5.74 2.03 -17.31
CA ASN A 198 -5.87 1.37 -18.61
C ASN A 198 -5.02 2.07 -19.68
N ILE A 199 -4.98 3.40 -19.67
CA ILE A 199 -4.13 4.18 -20.60
C ILE A 199 -2.65 3.87 -20.39
N LEU A 200 -2.19 3.80 -19.13
CA LEU A 200 -0.81 3.50 -18.81
C LEU A 200 -0.42 2.06 -19.16
N GLU A 201 -1.31 1.11 -18.92
CA GLU A 201 -1.12 -0.29 -19.30
C GLU A 201 -0.98 -0.44 -20.82
N TYR A 202 -1.85 0.21 -21.59
CA TYR A 202 -1.77 0.21 -23.05
C TYR A 202 -0.45 0.80 -23.56
N ARG A 203 -0.02 1.93 -23.00
CA ARG A 203 1.26 2.55 -23.34
C ARG A 203 2.47 1.69 -22.98
N ALA A 204 2.42 1.01 -21.84
CA ALA A 204 3.50 0.11 -21.40
C ALA A 204 3.63 -1.09 -22.35
N LYS A 205 2.51 -1.73 -22.72
CA LYS A 205 2.49 -2.84 -23.68
C LYS A 205 3.03 -2.44 -25.05
N LYS A 206 2.63 -1.27 -25.57
CA LYS A 206 3.11 -0.79 -26.87
C LYS A 206 4.63 -0.57 -26.87
N LYS A 207 5.19 0.04 -25.82
CA LYS A 207 6.65 0.22 -25.72
C LYS A 207 7.42 -1.09 -25.59
N GLY A 208 6.88 -2.08 -24.87
CA GLY A 208 7.48 -3.40 -24.78
C GLY A 208 7.53 -4.14 -26.14
N GLN A 209 6.50 -3.99 -26.96
CA GLN A 209 6.48 -4.56 -28.31
C GLN A 209 7.45 -3.87 -29.26
N GLU A 210 7.60 -2.55 -29.18
CA GLU A 210 8.57 -1.78 -29.99
C GLU A 210 10.02 -2.18 -29.66
N GLN A 211 10.33 -2.45 -28.38
CA GLN A 211 11.67 -2.90 -27.95
C GLN A 211 11.97 -4.37 -28.31
N ALA A 212 10.96 -5.20 -28.46
CA ALA A 212 11.14 -6.60 -28.88
C ALA A 212 11.26 -6.74 -30.42
N ALA A 213 10.90 -5.72 -31.18
CA ALA A 213 10.94 -5.67 -32.65
C ALA A 213 12.18 -4.97 -33.21
N SER A 214 12.96 -4.30 -32.36
CA SER A 214 14.26 -3.64 -32.68
C SER A 214 15.44 -4.51 -32.32
#